data_c7e6aad42970c4856bc8aeed83248369
#
_entry.id   c7e6aad42970c4856bc8aeed83248369
#
_cell.length_a   1.000
_cell.length_b   1.000
_cell.length_c   1.000
_cell.angle_alpha   90.00
_cell.angle_beta   90.00
_cell.angle_gamma   90.00
#
_symmetry.space_group_name_H-M   'P 1'
#
loop_
_entity.id
_entity.type
_entity.pdbx_description
1 polymer ?
#
loop_
_entity_poly.entity_id
_entity_poly.type
_entity_poly.pdbx_seq_one_letter_code
_entity_poly.pdbx_strand_id
1 'polypeptide(L)'
;MTGILGPGPNQIPMGAMLAQQTAAGPIKTTTITSGSGTFPLAVLGGLCRVTMVAPGGGGGRPTTGTQGGGGGGAGAMLDFWVNFDANPSYTVGAAGVGATTTNTAGTAGGVLRLGMWVVPGGLGGGTTPGGLAPTVGPGWVAGGKGGNGSNGSGAGEAGSSPGGVTTLTGTAAGGTTSTAGGGGGGGDGTHGSGGAGGNGTTTTGSNGADATGYGAGGGGGGGGNATTG
;
A
#
# COMPACT_ATOMS: atom_id res chain seq x y z
N MET A 1 0.44 55.55 39.22
CA MET A 1 -0.26 54.28 39.53
C MET A 1 -0.27 53.43 38.29
N THR A 2 0.66 52.50 38.17
CA THR A 2 0.72 51.51 37.08
C THR A 2 0.07 50.25 37.56
N GLY A 3 -1.19 50.03 37.16
CA GLY A 3 -1.90 48.81 37.45
C GLY A 3 -1.36 47.66 36.58
N ILE A 4 -0.79 46.63 37.21
CA ILE A 4 -0.46 45.37 36.57
C ILE A 4 -1.79 44.63 36.38
N LEU A 5 -2.24 44.54 35.12
CA LEU A 5 -3.35 43.66 34.75
C LEU A 5 -2.86 42.21 34.90
N GLY A 6 -3.34 41.55 35.92
CA GLY A 6 -3.16 40.11 36.04
C GLY A 6 -3.85 39.37 34.89
N PRO A 7 -3.38 38.17 34.51
CA PRO A 7 -4.01 37.38 33.45
C PRO A 7 -5.46 37.11 33.79
N GLY A 8 -6.35 37.28 32.81
CA GLY A 8 -7.77 36.97 32.93
C GLY A 8 -8.00 35.49 33.23
N PRO A 9 -9.18 35.10 33.74
CA PRO A 9 -9.47 33.75 34.28
C PRO A 9 -9.35 32.61 33.28
N ASN A 10 -9.08 32.88 31.98
CA ASN A 10 -8.91 31.84 30.93
C ASN A 10 -7.55 31.89 30.22
N GLN A 11 -6.57 32.60 30.75
CA GLN A 11 -5.21 32.54 30.17
C GLN A 11 -4.38 31.54 30.94
N ILE A 12 -4.05 30.42 30.27
CA ILE A 12 -3.05 29.45 30.75
C ILE A 12 -1.69 30.16 30.70
N PRO A 13 -0.97 30.32 31.83
CA PRO A 13 0.35 30.94 31.82
C PRO A 13 1.29 30.20 30.89
N MET A 14 2.00 30.91 30.03
CA MET A 14 2.94 30.30 29.05
C MET A 14 3.98 29.38 29.71
N GLY A 15 4.30 29.60 30.98
CA GLY A 15 5.14 28.73 31.80
C GLY A 15 4.51 27.35 32.12
N ALA A 16 3.18 27.26 32.19
CA ALA A 16 2.50 25.99 32.42
C ALA A 16 2.45 25.11 31.16
N MET A 17 2.45 25.71 29.96
CA MET A 17 2.58 24.95 28.69
C MET A 17 3.97 24.36 28.51
N LEU A 18 5.02 25.05 28.94
CA LEU A 18 6.40 24.52 28.88
C LEU A 18 6.66 23.41 29.89
N ALA A 19 6.02 23.43 31.05
CA ALA A 19 6.15 22.37 32.06
C ALA A 19 5.48 21.06 31.63
N GLN A 20 4.46 21.08 30.77
CA GLN A 20 3.85 19.86 30.22
C GLN A 20 4.71 19.21 29.13
N GLN A 21 5.61 19.93 28.47
CA GLN A 21 6.50 19.36 27.46
C GLN A 21 7.72 18.61 28.05
N THR A 22 8.09 18.87 29.31
CA THR A 22 9.25 18.24 29.94
C THR A 22 8.96 16.88 30.58
N ALA A 23 7.70 16.42 30.62
CA ALA A 23 7.30 15.11 31.11
C ALA A 23 7.10 14.06 29.97
N ALA A 24 7.62 14.32 28.78
CA ALA A 24 7.61 13.33 27.72
C ALA A 24 8.60 12.21 28.07
N GLY A 25 8.09 11.12 28.63
CA GLY A 25 8.82 9.87 28.72
C GLY A 25 9.31 9.42 27.33
N PRO A 26 10.17 8.41 27.26
CA PRO A 26 10.73 7.94 25.98
C PRO A 26 9.60 7.63 25.01
N ILE A 27 9.70 8.15 23.76
CA ILE A 27 8.75 7.85 22.70
C ILE A 27 8.79 6.35 22.45
N LYS A 28 7.68 5.67 22.72
CA LYS A 28 7.55 4.24 22.44
C LYS A 28 6.93 4.08 21.04
N THR A 29 7.63 3.37 20.17
CA THR A 29 7.09 2.95 18.87
C THR A 29 6.64 1.50 18.94
N THR A 30 5.43 1.20 18.48
CA THR A 30 4.92 -0.16 18.33
C THR A 30 4.51 -0.39 16.89
N THR A 31 5.06 -1.45 16.27
CA THR A 31 4.73 -1.85 14.90
C THR A 31 3.97 -3.17 14.92
N ILE A 32 2.84 -3.23 14.22
CA ILE A 32 2.02 -4.43 14.04
C ILE A 32 1.88 -4.71 12.55
N THR A 33 2.31 -5.90 12.12
CA THR A 33 2.37 -6.28 10.70
C THR A 33 1.35 -7.31 10.27
N SER A 34 0.69 -7.97 11.23
CA SER A 34 -0.30 -9.02 10.93
C SER A 34 -1.23 -9.28 12.11
N GLY A 35 -2.30 -10.00 11.85
CA GLY A 35 -3.22 -10.50 12.87
C GLY A 35 -4.28 -9.49 13.31
N SER A 36 -4.94 -9.82 14.40
CA SER A 36 -5.96 -8.99 15.03
C SER A 36 -5.84 -9.06 16.55
N GLY A 37 -6.32 -8.03 17.22
CA GLY A 37 -6.26 -7.97 18.68
C GLY A 37 -6.60 -6.59 19.21
N THR A 38 -6.09 -6.30 20.40
CA THR A 38 -6.19 -4.99 21.03
C THR A 38 -4.84 -4.31 20.98
N PHE A 39 -4.80 -3.07 20.47
CA PHE A 39 -3.55 -2.32 20.38
C PHE A 39 -3.10 -1.87 21.78
N PRO A 40 -1.92 -2.30 22.25
CA PRO A 40 -1.46 -1.99 23.60
C PRO A 40 -0.93 -0.56 23.66
N LEU A 41 -1.76 0.38 24.09
CA LEU A 41 -1.30 1.74 24.37
C LEU A 41 -0.45 1.77 25.65
N ALA A 42 0.68 2.45 25.58
CA ALA A 42 1.56 2.61 26.75
C ALA A 42 0.92 3.53 27.79
N VAL A 43 0.14 4.53 27.33
CA VAL A 43 -0.56 5.49 28.18
C VAL A 43 -1.91 5.80 27.53
N LEU A 44 -3.00 5.56 28.28
CA LEU A 44 -4.34 6.03 27.89
C LEU A 44 -4.41 7.55 28.07
N GLY A 45 -5.15 8.21 27.19
CA GLY A 45 -5.27 9.66 27.23
C GLY A 45 -4.05 10.43 26.71
N GLY A 46 -3.02 9.74 26.20
CA GLY A 46 -1.84 10.35 25.57
C GLY A 46 -2.03 10.58 24.08
N LEU A 47 -1.42 11.65 23.55
CA LEU A 47 -1.43 11.91 22.10
C LEU A 47 -0.52 10.93 21.38
N CYS A 48 -1.09 10.17 20.45
CA CYS A 48 -0.38 9.18 19.64
C CYS A 48 -0.36 9.60 18.17
N ARG A 49 0.77 9.44 17.48
CA ARG A 49 0.81 9.42 16.02
C ARG A 49 0.58 8.00 15.54
N VAL A 50 -0.40 7.84 14.68
CA VAL A 50 -0.75 6.55 14.10
C VAL A 50 -0.53 6.60 12.59
N THR A 51 0.27 5.65 12.08
CA THR A 51 0.44 5.43 10.66
C THR A 51 -0.13 4.07 10.31
N MET A 52 -1.15 4.05 9.47
CA MET A 52 -1.83 2.85 8.99
C MET A 52 -1.54 2.66 7.50
N VAL A 53 -0.98 1.51 7.11
CA VAL A 53 -0.68 1.16 5.72
C VAL A 53 -1.39 -0.14 5.38
N ALA A 54 -2.39 -0.08 4.52
CA ALA A 54 -3.15 -1.27 4.13
C ALA A 54 -2.38 -2.12 3.10
N PRO A 55 -2.61 -3.45 3.05
CA PRO A 55 -1.93 -4.34 2.12
C PRO A 55 -2.24 -4.03 0.66
N GLY A 56 -1.27 -4.30 -0.23
CA GLY A 56 -1.47 -4.25 -1.68
C GLY A 56 -2.16 -5.49 -2.24
N GLY A 57 -2.62 -5.39 -3.48
CA GLY A 57 -3.19 -6.48 -4.26
C GLY A 57 -2.13 -7.35 -4.93
N GLY A 58 -2.46 -8.58 -5.26
CA GLY A 58 -1.64 -9.49 -6.05
C GLY A 58 -1.73 -9.23 -7.54
N GLY A 59 -0.71 -9.60 -8.31
CA GLY A 59 -0.72 -9.49 -9.77
C GLY A 59 -1.59 -10.55 -10.44
N GLY A 60 -2.11 -10.23 -11.63
CA GLY A 60 -2.89 -11.14 -12.46
C GLY A 60 -2.03 -12.04 -13.33
N ARG A 61 -2.64 -13.10 -13.87
CA ARG A 61 -2.02 -14.00 -14.84
C ARG A 61 -2.87 -14.08 -16.12
N PRO A 62 -2.29 -13.80 -17.30
CA PRO A 62 -3.03 -13.79 -18.53
C PRO A 62 -3.46 -15.20 -18.97
N THR A 63 -4.27 -15.24 -20.00
CA THR A 63 -4.53 -16.44 -20.81
C THR A 63 -3.26 -16.87 -21.51
N THR A 64 -3.16 -18.12 -21.93
CA THR A 64 -2.10 -18.59 -22.83
C THR A 64 -2.07 -17.73 -24.10
N GLY A 65 -0.92 -17.27 -24.52
CA GLY A 65 -0.79 -16.44 -25.72
C GLY A 65 0.09 -15.21 -25.52
N THR A 66 -0.14 -14.20 -26.33
CA THR A 66 0.70 -13.01 -26.45
C THR A 66 0.43 -11.92 -25.41
N GLN A 67 -0.39 -12.19 -24.38
CA GLN A 67 -0.77 -11.18 -23.38
C GLN A 67 0.04 -11.30 -22.10
N GLY A 68 0.29 -10.17 -21.45
CA GLY A 68 0.82 -10.09 -20.09
C GLY A 68 -0.28 -9.81 -19.07
N GLY A 69 -0.15 -10.31 -17.86
CA GLY A 69 -1.06 -10.01 -16.74
C GLY A 69 -0.82 -8.62 -16.14
N GLY A 70 -1.86 -8.02 -15.58
CA GLY A 70 -1.73 -6.74 -14.89
C GLY A 70 -1.08 -6.88 -13.51
N GLY A 71 -0.30 -5.88 -13.09
CA GLY A 71 0.23 -5.78 -11.72
C GLY A 71 -0.86 -5.43 -10.71
N GLY A 72 -0.70 -5.81 -9.46
CA GLY A 72 -1.61 -5.42 -8.38
C GLY A 72 -1.46 -3.95 -7.99
N GLY A 73 -2.52 -3.32 -7.53
CA GLY A 73 -2.49 -1.98 -6.97
C GLY A 73 -1.98 -1.97 -5.52
N ALA A 74 -1.40 -0.88 -5.08
CA ALA A 74 -0.99 -0.69 -3.70
C ALA A 74 -2.17 -0.29 -2.80
N GLY A 75 -2.08 -0.61 -1.50
CA GLY A 75 -3.03 -0.17 -0.49
C GLY A 75 -2.89 1.30 -0.13
N ALA A 76 -3.91 1.85 0.49
CA ALA A 76 -3.89 3.22 0.97
C ALA A 76 -3.10 3.36 2.29
N MET A 77 -2.75 4.61 2.60
CA MET A 77 -2.17 5.01 3.88
C MET A 77 -3.01 6.11 4.53
N LEU A 78 -3.08 6.06 5.86
CA LEU A 78 -3.62 7.11 6.72
C LEU A 78 -2.60 7.40 7.82
N ASP A 79 -2.25 8.68 8.00
CA ASP A 79 -1.36 9.15 9.07
C ASP A 79 -2.06 10.29 9.83
N PHE A 80 -2.20 10.13 11.15
CA PHE A 80 -2.95 11.07 11.97
C PHE A 80 -2.50 11.06 13.42
N TRP A 81 -2.85 12.11 14.12
CA TRP A 81 -2.69 12.21 15.56
C TRP A 81 -4.02 11.97 16.25
N VAL A 82 -3.98 11.17 17.28
CA VAL A 82 -5.20 10.80 18.03
C VAL A 82 -4.88 10.60 19.51
N ASN A 83 -5.88 10.86 20.32
CA ASN A 83 -5.90 10.52 21.73
C ASN A 83 -6.88 9.36 21.94
N PHE A 84 -6.43 8.27 22.54
CA PHE A 84 -7.29 7.11 22.82
C PHE A 84 -7.64 7.07 24.30
N ASP A 85 -8.93 7.03 24.60
CA ASP A 85 -9.45 6.84 25.97
C ASP A 85 -9.43 5.37 26.40
N ALA A 86 -9.35 4.44 25.44
CA ALA A 86 -9.25 3.00 25.64
C ALA A 86 -8.38 2.37 24.56
N ASN A 87 -7.82 1.19 24.83
CA ASN A 87 -7.06 0.44 23.86
C ASN A 87 -7.95 0.04 22.66
N PRO A 88 -7.71 0.54 21.43
CA PRO A 88 -8.52 0.23 20.27
C PRO A 88 -8.27 -1.21 19.78
N SER A 89 -9.30 -1.84 19.25
CA SER A 89 -9.14 -3.09 18.51
C SER A 89 -8.46 -2.83 17.17
N TYR A 90 -7.66 -3.78 16.69
CA TYR A 90 -7.07 -3.72 15.36
C TYR A 90 -7.29 -5.02 14.58
N THR A 91 -7.25 -4.91 13.25
CA THR A 91 -7.18 -6.04 12.32
C THR A 91 -6.33 -5.65 11.14
N VAL A 92 -5.28 -6.42 10.88
CA VAL A 92 -4.45 -6.28 9.67
C VAL A 92 -4.94 -7.27 8.64
N GLY A 93 -5.45 -6.78 7.52
CA GLY A 93 -5.88 -7.62 6.41
C GLY A 93 -4.71 -8.37 5.77
N ALA A 94 -5.00 -9.49 5.13
CA ALA A 94 -4.00 -10.26 4.40
C ALA A 94 -3.55 -9.48 3.15
N ALA A 95 -2.29 -9.67 2.73
CA ALA A 95 -1.83 -9.22 1.42
C ALA A 95 -2.59 -9.94 0.29
N GLY A 96 -2.77 -9.24 -0.82
CA GLY A 96 -3.32 -9.86 -2.01
C GLY A 96 -2.39 -10.94 -2.56
N VAL A 97 -2.96 -12.02 -3.03
CA VAL A 97 -2.22 -13.17 -3.61
C VAL A 97 -2.22 -13.04 -5.12
N GLY A 98 -1.06 -13.23 -5.75
CA GLY A 98 -0.93 -13.30 -7.20
C GLY A 98 -1.68 -14.51 -7.78
N ALA A 99 -2.17 -14.36 -9.00
CA ALA A 99 -2.85 -15.44 -9.71
C ALA A 99 -1.91 -16.61 -10.02
N THR A 100 -2.28 -17.81 -9.62
CA THR A 100 -1.51 -19.03 -9.87
C THR A 100 -1.99 -19.79 -11.12
N THR A 101 -3.24 -19.57 -11.52
CA THR A 101 -3.83 -20.20 -12.71
C THR A 101 -3.95 -19.19 -13.85
N THR A 102 -3.87 -19.68 -15.10
CA THR A 102 -4.05 -18.87 -16.30
C THR A 102 -5.44 -18.25 -16.35
N ASN A 103 -5.56 -17.09 -16.98
CA ASN A 103 -6.81 -16.33 -17.12
C ASN A 103 -7.48 -15.98 -15.80
N THR A 104 -6.69 -15.68 -14.77
CA THR A 104 -7.21 -15.25 -13.47
C THR A 104 -6.62 -13.92 -13.04
N ALA A 105 -7.43 -13.18 -12.31
CA ALA A 105 -6.98 -11.97 -11.61
C ALA A 105 -6.29 -12.36 -10.29
N GLY A 106 -5.35 -11.52 -9.86
CA GLY A 106 -4.86 -11.56 -8.49
C GLY A 106 -5.96 -11.11 -7.52
N THR A 107 -5.79 -11.46 -6.25
CA THR A 107 -6.74 -11.04 -5.22
C THR A 107 -6.43 -9.64 -4.70
N ALA A 108 -7.45 -8.94 -4.24
CA ALA A 108 -7.26 -7.66 -3.54
C ALA A 108 -6.57 -7.86 -2.19
N GLY A 109 -5.81 -6.86 -1.77
CA GLY A 109 -5.36 -6.76 -0.39
C GLY A 109 -6.53 -6.52 0.56
N GLY A 110 -6.43 -7.06 1.76
CA GLY A 110 -7.43 -6.89 2.80
C GLY A 110 -7.44 -5.48 3.38
N VAL A 111 -8.47 -5.15 4.12
CA VAL A 111 -8.56 -3.86 4.83
C VAL A 111 -7.75 -3.88 6.12
N LEU A 112 -7.18 -2.73 6.49
CA LEU A 112 -6.58 -2.50 7.79
C LEU A 112 -7.57 -1.70 8.65
N ARG A 113 -7.81 -2.15 9.87
CA ARG A 113 -8.71 -1.48 10.84
C ARG A 113 -7.98 -1.15 12.13
N LEU A 114 -8.31 0.00 12.69
CA LEU A 114 -7.94 0.40 14.06
C LEU A 114 -9.11 1.17 14.68
N GLY A 115 -9.82 0.56 15.61
CA GLY A 115 -11.05 1.14 16.13
C GLY A 115 -12.05 1.46 15.00
N MET A 116 -12.40 2.74 14.84
CA MET A 116 -13.31 3.21 13.80
C MET A 116 -12.62 3.48 12.44
N TRP A 117 -11.30 3.56 12.40
CA TRP A 117 -10.56 3.86 11.16
C TRP A 117 -10.40 2.61 10.31
N VAL A 118 -10.69 2.73 9.01
CA VAL A 118 -10.65 1.62 8.05
C VAL A 118 -9.87 2.06 6.81
N VAL A 119 -8.70 1.48 6.61
CA VAL A 119 -7.83 1.78 5.46
C VAL A 119 -7.97 0.67 4.42
N PRO A 120 -8.42 0.97 3.18
CA PRO A 120 -8.66 -0.04 2.15
C PRO A 120 -7.36 -0.55 1.53
N GLY A 121 -7.33 -1.85 1.24
CA GLY A 121 -6.24 -2.48 0.48
C GLY A 121 -6.29 -2.17 -1.01
N GLY A 122 -5.20 -2.43 -1.71
CA GLY A 122 -5.11 -2.31 -3.17
C GLY A 122 -5.87 -3.41 -3.90
N LEU A 123 -6.36 -3.13 -5.09
CA LEU A 123 -7.06 -4.12 -5.90
C LEU A 123 -6.07 -5.05 -6.60
N GLY A 124 -6.47 -6.29 -6.82
CA GLY A 124 -5.70 -7.26 -7.60
C GLY A 124 -5.60 -6.85 -9.07
N GLY A 125 -4.47 -7.17 -9.71
CA GLY A 125 -4.30 -7.05 -11.15
C GLY A 125 -5.20 -8.03 -11.91
N GLY A 126 -5.76 -7.58 -13.02
CA GLY A 126 -6.55 -8.43 -13.92
C GLY A 126 -5.69 -9.26 -14.86
N THR A 127 -6.34 -9.96 -15.79
CA THR A 127 -5.65 -10.75 -16.82
C THR A 127 -4.79 -9.89 -17.76
N THR A 128 -5.12 -8.62 -17.91
CA THR A 128 -4.34 -7.62 -18.64
C THR A 128 -4.33 -6.29 -17.90
N PRO A 129 -5.49 -5.77 -17.40
CA PRO A 129 -5.48 -4.48 -16.72
C PRO A 129 -4.77 -4.55 -15.36
N GLY A 130 -4.03 -3.50 -15.02
CA GLY A 130 -3.45 -3.32 -13.69
C GLY A 130 -4.51 -3.11 -12.61
N GLY A 131 -4.21 -3.54 -11.39
CA GLY A 131 -5.03 -3.31 -10.22
C GLY A 131 -5.08 -1.83 -9.86
N LEU A 132 -6.26 -1.32 -9.57
CA LEU A 132 -6.43 0.07 -9.19
C LEU A 132 -5.98 0.29 -7.74
N ALA A 133 -5.47 1.49 -7.47
CA ALA A 133 -5.38 1.98 -6.11
C ALA A 133 -6.79 2.21 -5.54
N PRO A 134 -7.00 2.04 -4.24
CA PRO A 134 -8.29 2.31 -3.64
C PRO A 134 -8.61 3.81 -3.69
N THR A 135 -9.89 4.14 -3.88
CA THR A 135 -10.37 5.50 -3.73
C THR A 135 -10.34 5.89 -2.25
N VAL A 136 -9.78 7.05 -1.96
CA VAL A 136 -9.59 7.53 -0.58
C VAL A 136 -10.15 8.93 -0.41
N GLY A 137 -10.51 9.26 0.84
CA GLY A 137 -10.99 10.59 1.22
C GLY A 137 -9.86 11.60 1.49
N PRO A 138 -10.21 12.85 1.83
CA PRO A 138 -9.24 13.88 2.21
C PRO A 138 -8.36 13.45 3.39
N GLY A 139 -7.08 13.78 3.34
CA GLY A 139 -6.10 13.43 4.38
C GLY A 139 -5.50 12.02 4.29
N TRP A 140 -5.92 11.25 3.30
CA TRP A 140 -5.39 9.93 3.01
C TRP A 140 -4.45 9.98 1.81
N VAL A 141 -3.50 9.05 1.76
CA VAL A 141 -2.64 8.86 0.60
C VAL A 141 -3.08 7.58 -0.11
N ALA A 142 -3.53 7.71 -1.35
CA ALA A 142 -3.80 6.55 -2.20
C ALA A 142 -2.49 5.87 -2.57
N GLY A 143 -2.47 4.55 -2.58
CA GLY A 143 -1.34 3.80 -3.13
C GLY A 143 -1.23 3.98 -4.66
N GLY A 144 -0.15 3.51 -5.25
CA GLY A 144 0.01 3.50 -6.71
C GLY A 144 -0.86 2.45 -7.39
N LYS A 145 -1.21 2.70 -8.65
CA LYS A 145 -1.86 1.69 -9.50
C LYS A 145 -0.83 0.67 -9.97
N GLY A 146 -1.25 -0.57 -10.14
CA GLY A 146 -0.51 -1.53 -10.93
C GLY A 146 -0.49 -1.16 -12.41
N GLY A 147 0.59 -1.43 -13.13
CA GLY A 147 0.68 -1.25 -14.57
C GLY A 147 -0.11 -2.33 -15.32
N ASN A 148 -0.55 -1.99 -16.52
CA ASN A 148 -1.21 -2.97 -17.38
C ASN A 148 -0.17 -3.96 -17.95
N GLY A 149 -0.57 -5.21 -18.11
CA GLY A 149 0.15 -6.14 -18.95
C GLY A 149 0.02 -5.77 -20.44
N SER A 150 0.97 -6.18 -21.25
CA SER A 150 0.88 -5.94 -22.68
C SER A 150 -0.20 -6.80 -23.34
N ASN A 151 -0.88 -6.23 -24.29
CA ASN A 151 -1.91 -6.90 -25.11
C ASN A 151 -1.34 -7.31 -26.48
N GLY A 152 -0.24 -8.02 -26.47
CA GLY A 152 0.49 -8.41 -27.68
C GLY A 152 1.99 -8.55 -27.39
N SER A 153 2.84 -8.42 -28.40
CA SER A 153 4.30 -8.53 -28.27
C SER A 153 4.97 -7.26 -27.71
N GLY A 154 4.31 -6.52 -26.83
CA GLY A 154 4.85 -5.32 -26.20
C GLY A 154 5.35 -5.55 -24.76
N ALA A 155 6.13 -4.61 -24.23
CA ALA A 155 6.47 -4.58 -22.82
C ALA A 155 5.22 -4.23 -21.99
N GLY A 156 5.12 -4.77 -20.77
CA GLY A 156 4.11 -4.33 -19.80
C GLY A 156 4.38 -2.90 -19.32
N GLU A 157 3.36 -2.25 -18.82
CA GLU A 157 3.50 -0.92 -18.22
C GLU A 157 4.12 -1.01 -16.83
N ALA A 158 4.84 0.03 -16.43
CA ALA A 158 5.29 0.18 -15.06
C ALA A 158 4.10 0.48 -14.13
N GLY A 159 4.19 0.05 -12.87
CA GLY A 159 3.29 0.51 -11.82
C GLY A 159 3.49 2.01 -11.57
N SER A 160 2.53 2.65 -10.94
CA SER A 160 2.63 4.06 -10.57
C SER A 160 2.99 4.24 -9.10
N SER A 161 3.58 5.40 -8.77
CA SER A 161 3.84 5.81 -7.40
C SER A 161 2.57 6.35 -6.71
N PRO A 162 2.53 6.35 -5.36
CA PRO A 162 1.45 6.94 -4.61
C PRO A 162 1.29 8.43 -4.92
N GLY A 163 0.06 8.91 -4.93
CA GLY A 163 -0.22 10.35 -5.09
C GLY A 163 0.34 11.16 -3.92
N GLY A 164 1.18 12.17 -4.20
CA GLY A 164 1.66 13.13 -3.21
C GLY A 164 2.90 12.73 -2.40
N VAL A 165 3.50 11.58 -2.62
CA VAL A 165 4.74 11.16 -1.97
C VAL A 165 5.86 11.04 -3.02
N THR A 166 6.81 11.98 -2.95
CA THR A 166 7.92 12.07 -3.92
C THR A 166 9.17 11.26 -3.51
N THR A 167 9.13 10.53 -2.41
CA THR A 167 10.34 9.95 -1.78
C THR A 167 10.53 8.45 -2.00
N LEU A 168 9.61 7.76 -2.68
CA LEU A 168 9.82 6.35 -3.01
C LEU A 168 10.46 6.24 -4.40
N THR A 169 11.72 5.90 -4.40
CA THR A 169 12.49 5.61 -5.61
C THR A 169 12.18 4.18 -6.07
N GLY A 170 11.41 4.06 -7.11
CA GLY A 170 11.28 2.80 -7.82
C GLY A 170 9.85 2.42 -8.13
N THR A 171 9.32 2.94 -9.23
CA THR A 171 8.18 2.32 -9.89
C THR A 171 8.60 0.92 -10.35
N ALA A 172 7.84 -0.09 -9.97
CA ALA A 172 8.11 -1.44 -10.41
C ALA A 172 8.03 -1.51 -11.95
N ALA A 173 9.11 -1.94 -12.58
CA ALA A 173 9.17 -2.05 -14.03
C ALA A 173 8.17 -3.07 -14.56
N GLY A 174 7.57 -2.78 -15.70
CA GLY A 174 6.88 -3.76 -16.51
C GLY A 174 7.84 -4.80 -17.06
N GLY A 175 7.37 -6.01 -17.29
CA GLY A 175 8.15 -7.09 -17.87
C GLY A 175 8.54 -6.80 -19.31
N THR A 176 9.72 -7.26 -19.72
CA THR A 176 10.19 -7.17 -21.09
C THR A 176 9.56 -8.24 -21.99
N THR A 177 9.67 -8.09 -23.29
CA THR A 177 9.12 -8.98 -24.32
C THR A 177 10.20 -9.54 -25.23
N SER A 178 9.93 -10.74 -25.72
CA SER A 178 10.58 -11.24 -26.93
C SER A 178 9.57 -11.52 -28.06
N THR A 179 8.50 -12.21 -27.75
CA THR A 179 7.42 -12.59 -28.70
C THR A 179 6.04 -12.66 -28.07
N ALA A 180 5.96 -12.58 -26.75
CA ALA A 180 4.71 -12.52 -25.99
C ALA A 180 4.76 -11.35 -25.01
N GLY A 181 3.62 -10.85 -24.59
CA GLY A 181 3.50 -9.65 -23.79
C GLY A 181 4.14 -9.74 -22.41
N GLY A 182 4.85 -8.72 -22.00
CA GLY A 182 5.34 -8.56 -20.65
C GLY A 182 4.21 -8.24 -19.67
N GLY A 183 4.32 -8.72 -18.42
CA GLY A 183 3.40 -8.39 -17.34
C GLY A 183 3.58 -6.96 -16.84
N GLY A 184 2.53 -6.35 -16.31
CA GLY A 184 2.59 -5.02 -15.69
C GLY A 184 3.29 -5.07 -14.32
N GLY A 185 4.02 -4.00 -14.00
CA GLY A 185 4.60 -3.81 -12.68
C GLY A 185 3.54 -3.52 -11.61
N GLY A 186 3.76 -3.91 -10.37
CA GLY A 186 2.89 -3.60 -9.24
C GLY A 186 2.94 -2.12 -8.86
N GLY A 187 1.87 -1.58 -8.29
CA GLY A 187 1.86 -0.22 -7.78
C GLY A 187 2.70 -0.09 -6.51
N ASP A 188 3.41 1.04 -6.39
CA ASP A 188 4.17 1.35 -5.19
C ASP A 188 3.26 1.77 -4.03
N GLY A 189 3.53 1.25 -2.85
CA GLY A 189 2.96 1.72 -1.59
C GLY A 189 3.79 2.86 -1.02
N THR A 190 3.26 3.52 0.00
CA THR A 190 3.99 4.60 0.71
C THR A 190 5.21 4.09 1.48
N HIS A 191 5.25 2.82 1.83
CA HIS A 191 6.30 2.14 2.61
C HIS A 191 6.82 0.87 1.91
N GLY A 192 6.67 0.75 0.63
CA GLY A 192 7.14 -0.41 -0.12
C GLY A 192 7.08 -0.20 -1.62
N SER A 193 7.93 -0.91 -2.33
CA SER A 193 7.99 -0.88 -3.79
C SER A 193 7.18 -2.03 -4.39
N GLY A 194 6.49 -1.77 -5.48
CA GLY A 194 5.76 -2.79 -6.23
C GLY A 194 6.68 -3.87 -6.79
N GLY A 195 6.13 -5.04 -7.01
CA GLY A 195 6.84 -6.15 -7.66
C GLY A 195 6.98 -5.94 -9.17
N ALA A 196 8.14 -6.26 -9.73
CA ALA A 196 8.36 -6.17 -11.18
C ALA A 196 7.44 -7.13 -11.96
N GLY A 197 7.01 -6.73 -13.16
CA GLY A 197 6.26 -7.59 -14.07
C GLY A 197 7.10 -8.74 -14.62
N GLY A 198 6.47 -9.89 -14.85
CA GLY A 198 7.10 -11.04 -15.46
C GLY A 198 7.39 -10.85 -16.95
N ASN A 199 8.48 -11.40 -17.45
CA ASN A 199 8.85 -11.32 -18.86
C ASN A 199 8.00 -12.24 -19.73
N GLY A 200 7.59 -11.75 -20.90
CA GLY A 200 7.00 -12.57 -21.95
C GLY A 200 8.07 -13.37 -22.68
N THR A 201 7.79 -14.62 -23.01
CA THR A 201 8.70 -15.52 -23.74
C THR A 201 7.99 -16.28 -24.83
N THR A 202 8.76 -16.97 -25.68
CA THR A 202 8.22 -17.81 -26.79
C THR A 202 7.47 -19.05 -26.32
N THR A 203 7.75 -19.51 -25.11
CA THR A 203 7.18 -20.78 -24.59
C THR A 203 6.31 -20.56 -23.35
N THR A 204 6.90 -20.19 -22.26
CA THR A 204 6.21 -19.94 -20.98
C THR A 204 6.68 -18.61 -20.40
N GLY A 205 5.74 -17.68 -20.17
CA GLY A 205 6.06 -16.43 -19.50
C GLY A 205 6.54 -16.63 -18.05
N SER A 206 7.35 -15.73 -17.56
CA SER A 206 7.78 -15.76 -16.17
C SER A 206 6.72 -15.17 -15.24
N ASN A 207 6.73 -15.60 -13.99
CA ASN A 207 5.90 -14.97 -12.96
C ASN A 207 6.34 -13.52 -12.73
N GLY A 208 5.40 -12.66 -12.32
CA GLY A 208 5.75 -11.37 -11.74
C GLY A 208 6.42 -11.55 -10.38
N ALA A 209 7.17 -10.56 -9.97
CA ALA A 209 7.83 -10.56 -8.67
C ALA A 209 6.87 -10.14 -7.54
N ASP A 210 7.17 -10.58 -6.33
CA ASP A 210 6.50 -10.10 -5.14
C ASP A 210 6.88 -8.65 -4.85
N ALA A 211 5.95 -7.92 -4.23
CA ALA A 211 6.23 -6.59 -3.70
C ALA A 211 7.16 -6.66 -2.50
N THR A 212 7.92 -5.58 -2.26
CA THR A 212 8.75 -5.41 -1.08
C THR A 212 8.19 -4.31 -0.16
N GLY A 213 8.29 -4.51 1.15
CA GLY A 213 7.80 -3.57 2.15
C GLY A 213 6.30 -3.64 2.35
N TYR A 214 5.71 -2.53 2.90
CA TYR A 214 4.30 -2.48 3.28
C TYR A 214 3.45 -1.75 2.24
N GLY A 215 2.27 -2.31 1.95
CA GLY A 215 1.24 -1.67 1.15
C GLY A 215 1.45 -1.71 -0.37
N ALA A 216 2.55 -2.28 -0.87
CA ALA A 216 2.82 -2.34 -2.32
C ALA A 216 2.14 -3.53 -3.00
N GLY A 217 1.87 -3.43 -4.30
CA GLY A 217 1.22 -4.46 -5.10
C GLY A 217 2.21 -5.38 -5.81
N GLY A 218 1.85 -6.65 -5.99
CA GLY A 218 2.68 -7.63 -6.72
C GLY A 218 2.66 -7.41 -8.23
N GLY A 219 3.74 -7.81 -8.93
CA GLY A 219 3.82 -7.75 -10.39
C GLY A 219 2.92 -8.77 -11.10
N GLY A 220 2.47 -8.45 -12.29
CA GLY A 220 1.71 -9.37 -13.15
C GLY A 220 2.61 -10.36 -13.88
N GLY A 221 2.09 -11.55 -14.21
CA GLY A 221 2.82 -12.56 -14.97
C GLY A 221 3.00 -12.20 -16.44
N GLY A 222 4.12 -12.57 -17.04
CA GLY A 222 4.36 -12.46 -18.47
C GLY A 222 3.58 -13.51 -19.26
N GLY A 223 3.26 -13.23 -20.53
CA GLY A 223 2.64 -14.15 -21.46
C GLY A 223 3.63 -15.19 -21.98
N GLY A 224 3.15 -16.38 -22.29
CA GLY A 224 3.91 -17.44 -22.95
C GLY A 224 3.18 -17.90 -24.20
N ASN A 225 3.84 -17.89 -25.35
CA ASN A 225 3.26 -18.41 -26.58
C ASN A 225 3.68 -19.85 -26.75
N ALA A 226 3.07 -20.76 -25.96
CA ALA A 226 3.20 -22.19 -26.20
C ALA A 226 2.45 -22.51 -27.47
N THR A 227 3.17 -22.56 -28.59
CA THR A 227 2.70 -23.30 -29.76
C THR A 227 2.76 -24.77 -29.39
N THR A 228 1.63 -25.32 -28.94
CA THR A 228 1.46 -26.79 -28.94
C THR A 228 1.54 -27.22 -30.39
N GLY A 229 2.70 -27.77 -30.81
CA GLY A 229 2.82 -28.57 -32.01
C GLY A 229 2.10 -29.88 -31.80
#